data_3ef391c4d93030faec1d1e6c9416e4a0
#
_entry.id   3ef391c4d93030faec1d1e6c9416e4a0
#
_cell.length_a   1.000
_cell.length_b   1.000
_cell.length_c   1.000
_cell.angle_alpha   90.00
_cell.angle_beta   90.00
_cell.angle_gamma   90.00
#
_symmetry.space_group_name_H-M   'P 1'
#
loop_
_entity.id
_entity.type
_entity.pdbx_description
1 polymer ?
#
loop_
_entity_poly.entity_id
_entity_poly.type
_entity_poly.pdbx_seq_one_letter_code
_entity_poly.pdbx_strand_id
1 'polypeptide(L)'
;MKNLLGKAFMVEGIILALLGVIFLINPVNAFLSFTKICGFFIIIAAVLRIIGGFVSYSKLYYILTGIIDLLFGILVWRNPVATVENLILIYGIWTFIKGMYNMVIISKYQLLGFNLLTVLSIISIVLGGFITLCPIVISFTLKYIPYAIGVYLVFIAIFEMYIGYKIKKINI
;
A
#
# COMPACT_ATOMS: atom_id res chain seq x y z
N MET A 1 -18.32 27.86 -2.80
CA MET A 1 -17.51 26.65 -3.07
C MET A 1 -16.18 26.63 -2.30
N LYS A 2 -15.37 27.68 -2.28
CA LYS A 2 -14.06 27.71 -1.59
C LYS A 2 -14.13 27.49 -0.06
N ASN A 3 -15.17 28.01 0.61
CA ASN A 3 -15.37 27.80 2.06
C ASN A 3 -15.70 26.34 2.42
N LEU A 4 -16.33 25.60 1.49
CA LEU A 4 -16.61 24.18 1.63
C LEU A 4 -15.32 23.36 1.49
N LEU A 5 -14.43 23.77 0.58
CA LEU A 5 -13.14 23.14 0.34
C LEU A 5 -12.23 23.27 1.57
N GLY A 6 -12.12 24.45 2.18
CA GLY A 6 -11.34 24.66 3.40
C GLY A 6 -11.85 23.84 4.59
N LYS A 7 -13.18 23.71 4.73
CA LYS A 7 -13.78 22.86 5.75
C LYS A 7 -13.50 21.36 5.48
N ALA A 8 -13.56 20.93 4.22
CA ALA A 8 -13.26 19.54 3.85
C ALA A 8 -11.81 19.16 4.21
N PHE A 9 -10.81 19.97 3.86
CA PHE A 9 -9.42 19.75 4.25
C PHE A 9 -9.23 19.73 5.79
N MET A 10 -9.93 20.58 6.53
CA MET A 10 -9.85 20.54 8.00
C MET A 10 -10.43 19.26 8.58
N VAL A 11 -11.57 18.78 8.06
CA VAL A 11 -12.20 17.53 8.51
C VAL A 11 -11.32 16.33 8.15
N GLU A 12 -10.79 16.29 6.92
CA GLU A 12 -9.87 15.27 6.45
C GLU A 12 -8.61 15.21 7.32
N GLY A 13 -7.99 16.37 7.59
CA GLY A 13 -6.84 16.45 8.48
C GLY A 13 -7.12 15.95 9.90
N ILE A 14 -8.30 16.23 10.47
CA ILE A 14 -8.70 15.71 11.78
C ILE A 14 -8.84 14.18 11.75
N ILE A 15 -9.48 13.64 10.72
CA ILE A 15 -9.64 12.18 10.55
C ILE A 15 -8.28 11.50 10.42
N LEU A 16 -7.38 12.05 9.60
CA LEU A 16 -6.02 11.53 9.43
C LEU A 16 -5.20 11.62 10.71
N ALA A 17 -5.35 12.70 11.50
CA ALA A 17 -4.68 12.83 12.79
C ALA A 17 -5.15 11.73 13.76
N LEU A 18 -6.46 11.51 13.87
CA LEU A 18 -7.01 10.46 14.72
C LEU A 18 -6.50 9.07 14.30
N LEU A 19 -6.53 8.76 13.01
CA LEU A 19 -6.00 7.50 12.47
C LEU A 19 -4.51 7.36 12.77
N GLY A 20 -3.72 8.42 12.54
CA GLY A 20 -2.28 8.42 12.83
C GLY A 20 -1.99 8.14 14.31
N VAL A 21 -2.73 8.76 15.22
CA VAL A 21 -2.59 8.51 16.67
C VAL A 21 -2.93 7.06 17.02
N ILE A 22 -4.00 6.48 16.45
CA ILE A 22 -4.36 5.07 16.65
C ILE A 22 -3.22 4.15 16.20
N PHE A 23 -2.61 4.44 15.04
CA PHE A 23 -1.47 3.68 14.53
C PHE A 23 -0.22 3.83 15.41
N LEU A 24 -0.03 4.95 16.10
CA LEU A 24 1.10 5.15 17.02
C LEU A 24 0.90 4.45 18.36
N ILE A 25 -0.34 4.42 18.89
CA ILE A 25 -0.64 3.79 20.18
C ILE A 25 -0.60 2.26 20.07
N ASN A 26 -1.20 1.72 19.02
CA ASN A 26 -1.33 0.26 18.85
C ASN A 26 -1.08 -0.16 17.39
N PRO A 27 0.18 -0.06 16.92
CA PRO A 27 0.51 -0.10 15.49
C PRO A 27 0.11 -1.41 14.82
N VAL A 28 0.44 -2.54 15.42
CA VAL A 28 0.17 -3.85 14.82
C VAL A 28 -1.33 -4.11 14.73
N ASN A 29 -2.07 -3.88 15.81
CA ASN A 29 -3.51 -4.11 15.81
C ASN A 29 -4.26 -3.12 14.92
N ALA A 30 -3.84 -1.85 14.87
CA ALA A 30 -4.39 -0.86 13.96
C ALA A 30 -4.18 -1.28 12.50
N PHE A 31 -2.98 -1.72 12.16
CA PHE A 31 -2.64 -2.18 10.82
C PHE A 31 -3.43 -3.42 10.41
N LEU A 32 -3.54 -4.41 11.30
CA LEU A 32 -4.31 -5.62 11.05
C LEU A 32 -5.81 -5.34 10.92
N SER A 33 -6.35 -4.43 11.75
CA SER A 33 -7.75 -4.00 11.65
C SER A 33 -8.02 -3.27 10.34
N PHE A 34 -7.12 -2.37 9.94
CA PHE A 34 -7.18 -1.68 8.66
C PHE A 34 -7.12 -2.67 7.49
N THR A 35 -6.21 -3.65 7.54
CA THR A 35 -6.10 -4.72 6.53
C THR A 35 -7.39 -5.53 6.42
N LYS A 36 -8.05 -5.87 7.54
CA LYS A 36 -9.37 -6.53 7.52
C LYS A 36 -10.44 -5.69 6.83
N ILE A 37 -10.49 -4.39 7.14
CA ILE A 37 -11.42 -3.46 6.49
C ILE A 37 -11.17 -3.42 4.98
N CYS A 38 -9.90 -3.33 4.55
CA CYS A 38 -9.55 -3.42 3.13
C CYS A 38 -10.02 -4.74 2.51
N GLY A 39 -9.83 -5.87 3.19
CA GLY A 39 -10.32 -7.18 2.75
C GLY A 39 -11.83 -7.19 2.52
N PHE A 40 -12.60 -6.58 3.42
CA PHE A 40 -14.04 -6.44 3.27
C PHE A 40 -14.42 -5.61 2.03
N PHE A 41 -13.75 -4.49 1.78
CA PHE A 41 -13.97 -3.69 0.57
C PHE A 41 -13.59 -4.43 -0.71
N ILE A 42 -12.53 -5.23 -0.68
CA ILE A 42 -12.15 -6.10 -1.82
C ILE A 42 -13.27 -7.10 -2.12
N ILE A 43 -13.87 -7.72 -1.10
CA ILE A 43 -15.02 -8.64 -1.27
C ILE A 43 -16.19 -7.92 -1.95
N ILE A 44 -16.56 -6.72 -1.48
CA ILE A 44 -17.63 -5.94 -2.08
C ILE A 44 -17.31 -5.63 -3.55
N ALA A 45 -16.10 -5.14 -3.83
CA ALA A 45 -15.67 -4.83 -5.19
C ALA A 45 -15.67 -6.07 -6.11
N ALA A 46 -15.27 -7.23 -5.58
CA ALA A 46 -15.28 -8.51 -6.30
C ALA A 46 -16.71 -8.92 -6.67
N VAL A 47 -17.65 -8.82 -5.73
CA VAL A 47 -19.07 -9.13 -5.99
C VAL A 47 -19.64 -8.19 -7.06
N LEU A 48 -19.39 -6.88 -6.95
CA LEU A 48 -19.81 -5.92 -7.96
C LEU A 48 -19.20 -6.20 -9.33
N ARG A 49 -17.94 -6.63 -9.38
CA ARG A 49 -17.25 -7.02 -10.62
C ARG A 49 -17.88 -8.25 -11.25
N ILE A 50 -18.24 -9.26 -10.45
CA ILE A 50 -18.94 -10.47 -10.93
C ILE A 50 -20.30 -10.08 -11.50
N ILE A 51 -21.09 -9.28 -10.79
CA ILE A 51 -22.40 -8.81 -11.24
C ILE A 51 -22.26 -8.01 -12.55
N GLY A 52 -21.31 -7.07 -12.61
CA GLY A 52 -21.04 -6.29 -13.82
C GLY A 52 -20.56 -7.13 -14.99
N GLY A 53 -19.91 -8.26 -14.71
CA GLY A 53 -19.45 -9.22 -15.72
C GLY A 53 -20.59 -9.86 -16.51
N PHE A 54 -21.77 -10.04 -15.90
CA PHE A 54 -22.93 -10.62 -16.61
C PHE A 54 -23.48 -9.70 -17.70
N VAL A 55 -23.25 -8.40 -17.58
CA VAL A 55 -23.71 -7.36 -18.54
C VAL A 55 -22.63 -6.98 -19.53
N SER A 56 -21.37 -7.33 -19.27
CA SER A 56 -20.20 -6.92 -20.07
C SER A 56 -19.98 -7.79 -21.30
N TYR A 57 -19.35 -7.23 -22.35
CA TYR A 57 -18.94 -7.96 -23.57
C TYR A 57 -17.92 -9.07 -23.27
N SER A 58 -17.04 -8.88 -22.28
CA SER A 58 -15.99 -9.85 -21.86
C SER A 58 -16.40 -10.59 -20.59
N LYS A 59 -17.58 -11.23 -20.59
CA LYS A 59 -18.17 -11.89 -19.42
C LYS A 59 -17.19 -12.78 -18.66
N LEU A 60 -16.50 -13.66 -19.36
CA LEU A 60 -15.61 -14.64 -18.76
C LEU A 60 -14.43 -14.00 -18.01
N TYR A 61 -13.84 -12.95 -18.58
CA TYR A 61 -12.74 -12.22 -17.96
C TYR A 61 -13.17 -11.55 -16.64
N TYR A 62 -14.30 -10.83 -16.65
CA TYR A 62 -14.79 -10.14 -15.45
C TYR A 62 -15.23 -11.11 -14.35
N ILE A 63 -15.84 -12.23 -14.71
CA ILE A 63 -16.23 -13.25 -13.74
C ILE A 63 -15.02 -13.94 -13.13
N LEU A 64 -14.03 -14.36 -13.94
CA LEU A 64 -12.81 -15.00 -13.45
C LEU A 64 -12.01 -14.05 -12.54
N THR A 65 -11.78 -12.81 -12.96
CA THR A 65 -11.08 -11.82 -12.13
C THR A 65 -11.85 -11.51 -10.86
N GLY A 66 -13.17 -11.42 -10.93
CA GLY A 66 -14.01 -11.20 -9.76
C GLY A 66 -13.96 -12.36 -8.76
N ILE A 67 -13.91 -13.64 -9.24
CA ILE A 67 -13.74 -14.81 -8.36
C ILE A 67 -12.37 -14.77 -7.68
N ILE A 68 -11.30 -14.45 -8.42
CA ILE A 68 -9.95 -14.33 -7.85
C ILE A 68 -9.91 -13.24 -6.78
N ASP A 69 -10.47 -12.06 -7.05
CA ASP A 69 -10.53 -10.96 -6.10
C ASP A 69 -11.36 -11.33 -4.86
N LEU A 70 -12.45 -12.09 -5.03
CA LEU A 70 -13.30 -12.57 -3.95
C LEU A 70 -12.54 -13.53 -3.03
N LEU A 71 -11.83 -14.50 -3.59
CA LEU A 71 -11.00 -15.43 -2.84
C LEU A 71 -9.89 -14.67 -2.08
N PHE A 72 -9.24 -13.72 -2.75
CA PHE A 72 -8.21 -12.88 -2.14
C PHE A 72 -8.78 -12.03 -1.00
N GLY A 73 -9.92 -11.37 -1.20
CA GLY A 73 -10.59 -10.58 -0.17
C GLY A 73 -10.97 -11.40 1.07
N ILE A 74 -11.45 -12.63 0.88
CA ILE A 74 -11.76 -13.56 1.98
C ILE A 74 -10.49 -13.95 2.74
N LEU A 75 -9.38 -14.24 2.06
CA LEU A 75 -8.09 -14.55 2.69
C LEU A 75 -7.59 -13.38 3.52
N VAL A 76 -7.62 -12.16 2.97
CA VAL A 76 -7.22 -10.92 3.67
C VAL A 76 -8.06 -10.69 4.92
N TRP A 77 -9.37 -10.88 4.81
CA TRP A 77 -10.29 -10.66 5.93
C TRP A 77 -10.13 -11.71 7.04
N ARG A 78 -9.96 -12.98 6.65
CA ARG A 78 -9.87 -14.10 7.60
C ARG A 78 -8.52 -14.18 8.31
N ASN A 79 -7.43 -14.00 7.56
CA ASN A 79 -6.05 -14.14 8.07
C ASN A 79 -5.18 -12.95 7.63
N PRO A 80 -5.38 -11.75 8.19
CA PRO A 80 -4.66 -10.55 7.76
C PRO A 80 -3.14 -10.66 7.99
N VAL A 81 -2.69 -11.29 9.08
CA VAL A 81 -1.26 -11.48 9.38
C VAL A 81 -0.59 -12.30 8.28
N ALA A 82 -1.07 -13.52 8.06
CA ALA A 82 -0.50 -14.40 7.04
C ALA A 82 -0.58 -13.80 5.63
N THR A 83 -1.63 -13.04 5.34
CA THR A 83 -1.76 -12.37 4.05
C THR A 83 -0.70 -11.29 3.87
N VAL A 84 -0.47 -10.46 4.89
CA VAL A 84 0.56 -9.40 4.83
C VAL A 84 1.96 -10.02 4.74
N GLU A 85 2.24 -11.07 5.52
CA GLU A 85 3.51 -11.80 5.46
C GLU A 85 3.78 -12.35 4.05
N ASN A 86 2.80 -13.02 3.46
CA ASN A 86 2.90 -13.56 2.10
C ASN A 86 3.07 -12.45 1.05
N LEU A 87 2.37 -11.32 1.18
CA LEU A 87 2.52 -10.19 0.28
C LEU A 87 3.92 -9.58 0.35
N ILE A 88 4.49 -9.44 1.55
CA ILE A 88 5.86 -8.96 1.74
C ILE A 88 6.85 -9.93 1.06
N LEU A 89 6.65 -11.23 1.23
CA LEU A 89 7.50 -12.26 0.62
C LEU A 89 7.41 -12.22 -0.92
N ILE A 90 6.21 -12.18 -1.47
CA ILE A 90 5.98 -12.06 -2.92
C ILE A 90 6.63 -10.77 -3.47
N TYR A 91 6.49 -9.66 -2.75
CA TYR A 91 7.13 -8.39 -3.12
C TYR A 91 8.65 -8.49 -3.08
N GLY A 92 9.23 -9.18 -2.08
CA GLY A 92 10.66 -9.45 -2.00
C GLY A 92 11.16 -10.24 -3.20
N ILE A 93 10.50 -11.34 -3.55
CA ILE A 93 10.82 -12.17 -4.73
C ILE A 93 10.73 -11.32 -6.01
N TRP A 94 9.65 -10.56 -6.16
CA TRP A 94 9.47 -9.69 -7.33
C TRP A 94 10.58 -8.65 -7.46
N THR A 95 10.95 -8.00 -6.35
CA THR A 95 12.02 -7.00 -6.31
C THR A 95 13.36 -7.61 -6.65
N PHE A 96 13.64 -8.83 -6.17
CA PHE A 96 14.84 -9.58 -6.50
C PHE A 96 14.92 -9.90 -8.01
N ILE A 97 13.85 -10.47 -8.57
CA ILE A 97 13.77 -10.80 -10.01
C ILE A 97 13.94 -9.55 -10.86
N LYS A 98 13.26 -8.45 -10.49
CA LYS A 98 13.35 -7.18 -11.20
C LYS A 98 14.77 -6.60 -11.14
N GLY A 99 15.43 -6.70 -9.99
CA GLY A 99 16.83 -6.28 -9.84
C GLY A 99 17.77 -7.09 -10.73
N MET A 100 17.63 -8.40 -10.77
CA MET A 100 18.37 -9.30 -11.65
C MET A 100 18.14 -8.96 -13.13
N TYR A 101 16.90 -8.80 -13.54
CA TYR A 101 16.53 -8.43 -14.90
C TYR A 101 17.16 -7.10 -15.33
N ASN A 102 17.11 -6.08 -14.47
CA ASN A 102 17.74 -4.79 -14.74
C ASN A 102 19.26 -4.91 -14.89
N MET A 103 19.93 -5.74 -14.06
CA MET A 103 21.39 -5.99 -14.19
C MET A 103 21.74 -6.64 -15.52
N VAL A 104 20.95 -7.59 -16.00
CA VAL A 104 21.13 -8.21 -17.32
C VAL A 104 21.00 -7.18 -18.43
N ILE A 105 20.03 -6.28 -18.35
CA ILE A 105 19.86 -5.20 -19.33
C ILE A 105 21.07 -4.25 -19.31
N ILE A 106 21.49 -3.80 -18.13
CA ILE A 106 22.65 -2.91 -17.96
C ILE A 106 23.91 -3.53 -18.55
N SER A 107 24.15 -4.83 -18.30
CA SER A 107 25.27 -5.57 -18.86
C SER A 107 25.20 -5.67 -20.38
N LYS A 108 24.03 -5.97 -20.93
CA LYS A 108 23.82 -6.12 -22.38
C LYS A 108 24.07 -4.82 -23.15
N TYR A 109 23.68 -3.68 -22.58
CA TYR A 109 23.85 -2.37 -23.23
C TYR A 109 25.14 -1.66 -22.85
N GLN A 110 26.08 -2.38 -22.21
CA GLN A 110 27.40 -1.86 -21.76
C GLN A 110 27.29 -0.56 -20.92
N LEU A 111 26.17 -0.38 -20.24
CA LEU A 111 25.94 0.71 -19.31
C LEU A 111 26.56 0.46 -17.93
N LEU A 112 27.53 -0.48 -17.85
CA LEU A 112 28.31 -0.79 -16.65
C LEU A 112 29.19 0.42 -16.30
N GLY A 113 28.63 1.32 -15.53
CA GLY A 113 29.27 2.48 -14.93
C GLY A 113 28.58 2.83 -13.62
N PHE A 114 29.09 3.82 -12.92
CA PHE A 114 28.45 4.33 -11.68
C PHE A 114 27.19 5.13 -12.04
N ASN A 115 26.21 4.46 -12.66
CA ASN A 115 24.92 5.03 -13.03
C ASN A 115 23.89 4.73 -11.94
N LEU A 116 22.96 5.67 -11.73
CA LEU A 116 21.86 5.54 -10.77
C LEU A 116 21.09 4.20 -10.96
N LEU A 117 20.92 3.75 -12.21
CA LEU A 117 20.25 2.48 -12.55
C LEU A 117 21.03 1.26 -12.03
N THR A 118 22.37 1.26 -12.11
CA THR A 118 23.21 0.16 -11.59
C THR A 118 23.08 0.09 -10.06
N VAL A 119 23.18 1.24 -9.39
CA VAL A 119 23.04 1.31 -7.93
C VAL A 119 21.66 0.83 -7.47
N LEU A 120 20.59 1.31 -8.12
CA LEU A 120 19.22 0.89 -7.79
C LEU A 120 19.01 -0.62 -8.04
N SER A 121 19.60 -1.19 -9.08
CA SER A 121 19.49 -2.61 -9.38
C SER A 121 20.20 -3.46 -8.32
N ILE A 122 21.39 -3.07 -7.88
CA ILE A 122 22.12 -3.74 -6.81
C ILE A 122 21.34 -3.66 -5.49
N ILE A 123 20.83 -2.47 -5.14
CA ILE A 123 19.99 -2.29 -3.96
C ILE A 123 18.75 -3.18 -4.03
N SER A 124 18.09 -3.27 -5.18
CA SER A 124 16.92 -4.12 -5.38
C SER A 124 17.23 -5.60 -5.20
N ILE A 125 18.38 -6.08 -5.71
CA ILE A 125 18.80 -7.48 -5.53
C ILE A 125 19.09 -7.76 -4.05
N VAL A 126 19.86 -6.88 -3.40
CA VAL A 126 20.23 -7.06 -1.99
C VAL A 126 18.97 -7.02 -1.09
N LEU A 127 18.10 -6.01 -1.25
CA LEU A 127 16.88 -5.90 -0.46
C LEU A 127 15.89 -7.03 -0.75
N GLY A 128 15.66 -7.36 -2.02
CA GLY A 128 14.79 -8.47 -2.40
C GLY A 128 15.29 -9.81 -1.86
N GLY A 129 16.60 -10.09 -1.99
CA GLY A 129 17.22 -11.28 -1.41
C GLY A 129 17.13 -11.31 0.12
N PHE A 130 17.33 -10.17 0.78
CA PHE A 130 17.24 -10.08 2.23
C PHE A 130 15.82 -10.33 2.75
N ILE A 131 14.80 -9.79 2.08
CA ILE A 131 13.39 -10.02 2.42
C ILE A 131 12.99 -11.49 2.22
N THR A 132 13.48 -12.13 1.15
CA THR A 132 13.11 -13.52 0.84
C THR A 132 13.82 -14.56 1.69
N LEU A 133 15.08 -14.32 2.07
CA LEU A 133 15.91 -15.28 2.80
C LEU A 133 15.85 -15.13 4.31
N CYS A 134 15.45 -13.97 4.82
CA CYS A 134 15.40 -13.68 6.24
C CYS A 134 13.96 -13.51 6.76
N PRO A 135 13.32 -14.53 7.34
CA PRO A 135 11.98 -14.41 7.97
C PRO A 135 11.91 -13.32 9.04
N ILE A 136 13.04 -13.02 9.68
CA ILE A 136 13.17 -11.95 10.68
C ILE A 136 12.80 -10.58 10.08
N VAL A 137 13.12 -10.35 8.80
CA VAL A 137 12.79 -9.10 8.09
C VAL A 137 11.28 -8.94 7.96
N ILE A 138 10.55 -10.02 7.70
CA ILE A 138 9.08 -9.99 7.59
C ILE A 138 8.47 -9.58 8.94
N SER A 139 8.93 -10.20 10.04
CA SER A 139 8.47 -9.86 11.39
C SER A 139 8.84 -8.43 11.78
N PHE A 140 10.05 -7.98 11.42
CA PHE A 140 10.49 -6.61 11.64
C PHE A 140 9.62 -5.60 10.85
N THR A 141 9.36 -5.90 9.60
CA THR A 141 8.53 -5.09 8.70
C THR A 141 7.11 -4.95 9.26
N LEU A 142 6.49 -6.06 9.67
CA LEU A 142 5.17 -6.06 10.31
C LEU A 142 5.11 -5.22 11.60
N LYS A 143 6.20 -5.19 12.36
CA LYS A 143 6.27 -4.43 13.61
C LYS A 143 6.48 -2.93 13.37
N TYR A 144 7.36 -2.55 12.46
CA TYR A 144 7.83 -1.15 12.31
C TYR A 144 7.13 -0.36 11.21
N ILE A 145 6.65 -1.00 10.13
CA ILE A 145 5.90 -0.29 9.07
C ILE A 145 4.67 0.43 9.62
N PRO A 146 3.84 -0.17 10.48
CA PRO A 146 2.69 0.54 11.04
C PRO A 146 3.05 1.81 11.81
N TYR A 147 4.19 1.84 12.51
CA TYR A 147 4.67 3.06 13.15
C TYR A 147 5.03 4.13 12.12
N ALA A 148 5.74 3.76 11.05
CA ALA A 148 6.08 4.68 9.97
C ALA A 148 4.82 5.26 9.30
N ILE A 149 3.80 4.42 9.09
CA ILE A 149 2.50 4.86 8.58
C ILE A 149 1.83 5.83 9.56
N GLY A 150 1.86 5.55 10.86
CA GLY A 150 1.29 6.44 11.89
C GLY A 150 1.95 7.82 11.88
N VAL A 151 3.29 7.88 11.86
CA VAL A 151 4.04 9.14 11.76
C VAL A 151 3.68 9.90 10.49
N TYR A 152 3.64 9.20 9.34
CA TYR A 152 3.30 9.78 8.05
C TYR A 152 1.88 10.37 8.05
N LEU A 153 0.89 9.65 8.59
CA LEU A 153 -0.49 10.14 8.68
C LEU A 153 -0.62 11.39 9.54
N VAL A 154 0.08 11.45 10.68
CA VAL A 154 0.11 12.64 11.54
C VAL A 154 0.74 13.82 10.78
N PHE A 155 1.82 13.58 10.04
CA PHE A 155 2.49 14.62 9.27
C PHE A 155 1.58 15.20 8.17
N ILE A 156 0.91 14.34 7.41
CA ILE A 156 -0.07 14.78 6.39
C ILE A 156 -1.23 15.53 7.05
N ALA A 157 -1.74 15.02 8.17
CA ALA A 157 -2.85 15.66 8.89
C ALA A 157 -2.54 17.11 9.27
N ILE A 158 -1.33 17.37 9.78
CA ILE A 158 -0.87 18.72 10.11
C ILE A 158 -0.85 19.60 8.85
N PHE A 159 -0.35 19.05 7.74
CA PHE A 159 -0.24 19.77 6.49
C PHE A 159 -1.62 20.12 5.90
N GLU A 160 -2.57 19.17 5.93
CA GLU A 160 -3.94 19.41 5.45
C GLU A 160 -4.71 20.41 6.32
N MET A 161 -4.57 20.32 7.65
CA MET A 161 -5.15 21.31 8.55
C MET A 161 -4.58 22.71 8.28
N TYR A 162 -3.28 22.81 8.01
CA TYR A 162 -2.65 24.09 7.66
C TYR A 162 -3.18 24.66 6.35
N ILE A 163 -3.32 23.82 5.30
CA ILE A 163 -3.91 24.22 4.01
C ILE A 163 -5.36 24.66 4.20
N GLY A 164 -6.16 23.87 4.92
CA GLY A 164 -7.55 24.19 5.21
C GLY A 164 -7.72 25.53 5.92
N TYR A 165 -6.85 25.79 6.92
CA TYR A 165 -6.82 27.07 7.61
C TYR A 165 -6.45 28.25 6.70
N LYS A 166 -5.44 28.07 5.84
CA LYS A 166 -4.98 29.11 4.90
C LYS A 166 -6.05 29.44 3.85
N ILE A 167 -6.73 28.42 3.31
CA ILE A 167 -7.84 28.61 2.36
C ILE A 167 -8.98 29.39 3.02
N LYS A 168 -9.31 29.10 4.29
CA LYS A 168 -10.34 29.80 5.04
C LYS A 168 -9.97 31.28 5.28
N LYS A 169 -8.71 31.59 5.55
CA LYS A 169 -8.22 32.95 5.81
C LYS A 169 -8.19 33.85 4.57
N ILE A 170 -7.98 33.27 3.37
CA ILE A 170 -7.99 34.01 2.11
C ILE A 170 -9.42 34.43 1.70
N ASN A 171 -10.45 33.89 2.35
CA ASN A 171 -11.86 34.13 2.03
C ASN A 171 -12.59 35.01 3.06
N ILE A 172 -11.86 35.68 3.96
CA ILE A 172 -12.34 36.76 4.82
C ILE A 172 -11.77 38.08 4.29
#